data_db771d09af5529acba00db6f3d0cf25e
#
_entry.id   db771d09af5529acba00db6f3d0cf25e
#
_cell.length_a   1.000
_cell.length_b   1.000
_cell.length_c   1.000
_cell.angle_alpha   90.00
_cell.angle_beta   90.00
_cell.angle_gamma   90.00
#
_symmetry.space_group_name_H-M   'P 1'
#
loop_
_entity.id
_entity.type
_entity.pdbx_description
1 polymer ?
#
loop_
_entity_poly.entity_id
_entity_poly.type
_entity_poly.pdbx_seq_one_letter_code
_entity_poly.pdbx_strand_id
1 'polypeptide(L)'
;MTLNAIVTYLIRGCFWAVVFVGVADAIISFLRVEGFLTAVVGEQLASDLGRSRFRGPFVHIPLIALGFLLAIRTKTLGFHWLGLLVVLAELLIVIGRFVFSYEQAFQGDLVRFWYGALFLFASAYTLFDDGHVRVDVLYAGFSERTKGLVNAIGSLTLGLSVCW
;
A
#
# COMPACT_ATOMS: atom_id res chain seq x y z
N MET A 1 -6.96 4.64 24.77
CA MET A 1 -7.12 4.70 23.30
C MET A 1 -8.40 3.96 22.95
N THR A 2 -9.30 4.57 22.17
CA THR A 2 -10.48 3.87 21.67
C THR A 2 -10.07 2.87 20.59
N LEU A 3 -10.82 1.77 20.44
CA LEU A 3 -10.56 0.75 19.40
C LEU A 3 -10.38 1.40 18.00
N ASN A 4 -11.25 2.36 17.66
CA ASN A 4 -11.17 3.09 16.41
C ASN A 4 -9.83 3.82 16.20
N ALA A 5 -9.28 4.41 17.28
CA ALA A 5 -7.99 5.10 17.19
C ALA A 5 -6.84 4.14 16.90
N ILE A 6 -6.89 2.93 17.50
CA ILE A 6 -5.88 1.88 17.24
C ILE A 6 -5.96 1.40 15.80
N VAL A 7 -7.17 1.07 15.32
CA VAL A 7 -7.37 0.61 13.94
C VAL A 7 -6.92 1.67 12.94
N THR A 8 -7.32 2.93 13.14
CA THR A 8 -6.90 4.04 12.26
C THR A 8 -5.38 4.22 12.25
N TYR A 9 -4.72 4.09 13.40
CA TYR A 9 -3.26 4.15 13.49
C TYR A 9 -2.60 3.00 12.73
N LEU A 10 -3.10 1.76 12.88
CA LEU A 10 -2.57 0.60 12.16
C LEU A 10 -2.70 0.75 10.65
N ILE A 11 -3.86 1.20 10.17
CA ILE A 11 -4.09 1.44 8.73
C ILE A 11 -3.11 2.49 8.19
N ARG A 12 -2.91 3.60 8.90
CA ARG A 12 -1.92 4.64 8.51
C ARG A 12 -0.49 4.11 8.51
N GLY A 13 -0.14 3.31 9.52
CA GLY A 13 1.18 2.67 9.61
C GLY A 13 1.44 1.74 8.43
N CYS A 14 0.48 0.89 8.10
CA CYS A 14 0.54 0.01 6.94
C CYS A 14 0.63 0.80 5.63
N PHE A 15 -0.14 1.88 5.48
CA PHE A 15 -0.08 2.75 4.30
C PHE A 15 1.34 3.30 4.07
N TRP A 16 1.92 3.94 5.08
CA TRP A 16 3.26 4.50 4.97
C TRP A 16 4.34 3.42 4.79
N ALA A 17 4.16 2.26 5.43
CA ALA A 17 5.05 1.11 5.24
C ALA A 17 5.06 0.65 3.79
N VAL A 18 3.88 0.50 3.15
CA VAL A 18 3.76 0.13 1.73
C VAL A 18 4.41 1.16 0.82
N VAL A 19 4.20 2.45 1.09
CA VAL A 19 4.83 3.53 0.30
C VAL A 19 6.35 3.46 0.40
N PHE A 20 6.91 3.41 1.61
CA PHE A 20 8.35 3.41 1.79
C PHE A 20 9.03 2.14 1.25
N VAL A 21 8.48 0.97 1.55
CA VAL A 21 9.02 -0.30 1.05
C VAL A 21 8.92 -0.36 -0.47
N GLY A 22 7.76 0.01 -1.04
CA GLY A 22 7.55 0.00 -2.48
C GLY A 22 8.48 0.95 -3.23
N VAL A 23 8.67 2.17 -2.72
CA VAL A 23 9.62 3.13 -3.33
C VAL A 23 11.06 2.66 -3.21
N ALA A 24 11.47 2.13 -2.05
CA ALA A 24 12.82 1.61 -1.87
C ALA A 24 13.09 0.40 -2.78
N ASP A 25 12.16 -0.55 -2.88
CA ASP A 25 12.30 -1.69 -3.77
C ASP A 25 12.30 -1.28 -5.25
N ALA A 26 11.52 -0.26 -5.63
CA ALA A 26 11.55 0.31 -6.97
C ALA A 26 12.94 0.90 -7.30
N ILE A 27 13.51 1.69 -6.41
CA ILE A 27 14.83 2.31 -6.59
C ILE A 27 15.92 1.22 -6.66
N ILE A 28 15.93 0.27 -5.72
CA ILE A 28 16.91 -0.82 -5.70
C ILE A 28 16.81 -1.66 -6.98
N SER A 29 15.60 -1.99 -7.40
CA SER A 29 15.37 -2.78 -8.60
C SER A 29 15.79 -2.04 -9.87
N PHE A 30 15.49 -0.75 -9.97
CA PHE A 30 15.92 0.10 -11.06
C PHE A 30 17.45 0.15 -11.15
N LEU A 31 18.12 0.52 -10.06
CA LEU A 31 19.58 0.62 -10.03
C LEU A 31 20.26 -0.73 -10.34
N ARG A 32 19.64 -1.83 -9.94
CA ARG A 32 20.16 -3.16 -10.21
C ARG A 32 20.03 -3.55 -11.67
N VAL A 33 18.89 -3.30 -12.29
CA VAL A 33 18.63 -3.65 -13.69
C VAL A 33 19.50 -2.81 -14.63
N GLU A 34 19.67 -1.53 -14.31
CA GLU A 34 20.52 -0.62 -15.10
C GLU A 34 22.02 -0.77 -14.79
N GLY A 35 22.40 -1.65 -13.86
CA GLY A 35 23.81 -1.89 -13.51
C GLY A 35 24.48 -0.80 -12.67
N PHE A 36 23.72 0.21 -12.22
CA PHE A 36 24.25 1.31 -11.41
C PHE A 36 24.38 0.95 -9.91
N LEU A 37 23.77 -0.14 -9.47
CA LEU A 37 23.74 -0.46 -8.05
C LEU A 37 25.14 -0.65 -7.44
N THR A 38 26.03 -1.32 -8.16
CA THR A 38 27.43 -1.54 -7.72
C THR A 38 28.22 -0.24 -7.64
N ALA A 39 27.98 0.70 -8.55
CA ALA A 39 28.64 2.01 -8.54
C ALA A 39 28.18 2.88 -7.37
N VAL A 40 26.92 2.74 -6.94
CA VAL A 40 26.32 3.55 -5.86
C VAL A 40 26.66 3.00 -4.47
N VAL A 41 26.57 1.68 -4.27
CA VAL A 41 26.68 1.07 -2.93
C VAL A 41 27.88 0.12 -2.78
N GLY A 42 28.66 -0.13 -3.84
CA GLY A 42 29.76 -1.08 -3.86
C GLY A 42 29.31 -2.52 -4.11
N GLU A 43 30.26 -3.39 -4.51
CA GLU A 43 29.96 -4.76 -4.96
C GLU A 43 29.31 -5.63 -3.88
N GLN A 44 29.84 -5.57 -2.65
CA GLN A 44 29.38 -6.42 -1.55
C GLN A 44 27.93 -6.11 -1.16
N LEU A 45 27.62 -4.81 -0.94
CA LEU A 45 26.29 -4.39 -0.56
C LEU A 45 25.29 -4.55 -1.72
N ALA A 46 25.72 -4.35 -2.96
CA ALA A 46 24.90 -4.60 -4.14
C ALA A 46 24.49 -6.09 -4.25
N SER A 47 25.43 -7.02 -3.98
CA SER A 47 25.15 -8.45 -3.91
C SER A 47 24.14 -8.78 -2.81
N ASP A 48 24.31 -8.21 -1.62
CA ASP A 48 23.45 -8.45 -0.46
C ASP A 48 22.03 -7.87 -0.68
N LEU A 49 21.92 -6.66 -1.22
CA LEU A 49 20.64 -6.06 -1.61
C LEU A 49 19.91 -6.86 -2.71
N GLY A 50 20.64 -7.65 -3.49
CA GLY A 50 20.05 -8.60 -4.45
C GLY A 50 19.31 -9.75 -3.78
N ARG A 51 19.60 -10.05 -2.51
CA ARG A 51 19.02 -11.18 -1.78
C ARG A 51 17.84 -10.74 -0.92
N SER A 52 16.67 -11.38 -1.12
CA SER A 52 15.46 -11.11 -0.31
C SER A 52 15.70 -11.32 1.19
N ARG A 53 16.54 -12.31 1.54
CA ARG A 53 16.89 -12.61 2.93
C ARG A 53 17.64 -11.46 3.64
N PHE A 54 18.34 -10.63 2.90
CA PHE A 54 19.00 -9.45 3.43
C PHE A 54 18.07 -8.23 3.42
N ARG A 55 17.33 -8.00 2.33
CA ARG A 55 16.42 -6.85 2.21
C ARG A 55 15.33 -6.86 3.27
N GLY A 56 14.75 -8.03 3.60
CA GLY A 56 13.72 -8.13 4.63
C GLY A 56 14.13 -7.44 5.93
N PRO A 57 15.13 -7.97 6.65
CA PRO A 57 15.51 -7.43 7.96
C PRO A 57 16.19 -6.06 7.90
N PHE A 58 17.01 -5.77 6.88
CA PHE A 58 17.86 -4.57 6.86
C PHE A 58 17.26 -3.39 6.11
N VAL A 59 16.32 -3.60 5.21
CA VAL A 59 15.66 -2.53 4.45
C VAL A 59 14.18 -2.44 4.80
N HIS A 60 13.43 -3.54 4.70
CA HIS A 60 11.97 -3.49 4.88
C HIS A 60 11.58 -3.23 6.33
N ILE A 61 12.16 -3.94 7.32
CA ILE A 61 11.80 -3.74 8.73
C ILE A 61 12.05 -2.30 9.20
N PRO A 62 13.22 -1.67 8.94
CA PRO A 62 13.43 -0.26 9.29
C PRO A 62 12.44 0.69 8.60
N LEU A 63 12.13 0.45 7.33
CA LEU A 63 11.18 1.28 6.59
C LEU A 63 9.74 1.11 7.08
N ILE A 64 9.34 -0.10 7.46
CA ILE A 64 8.06 -0.36 8.12
C ILE A 64 8.00 0.39 9.44
N ALA A 65 9.03 0.29 10.28
CA ALA A 65 9.10 1.01 11.55
C ALA A 65 9.01 2.54 11.34
N LEU A 66 9.71 3.07 10.32
CA LEU A 66 9.63 4.48 9.94
C LEU A 66 8.20 4.85 9.51
N GLY A 67 7.50 3.98 8.76
CA GLY A 67 6.12 4.16 8.38
C GLY A 67 5.19 4.30 9.59
N PHE A 68 5.34 3.44 10.57
CA PHE A 68 4.57 3.52 11.82
C PHE A 68 4.93 4.75 12.66
N LEU A 69 6.18 5.18 12.67
CA LEU A 69 6.59 6.43 13.33
C LEU A 69 5.95 7.65 12.65
N LEU A 70 5.94 7.69 11.32
CA LEU A 70 5.33 8.77 10.58
C LEU A 70 3.80 8.78 10.76
N ALA A 71 3.17 7.63 10.91
CA ALA A 71 1.73 7.50 11.17
C ALA A 71 1.28 8.16 12.48
N ILE A 72 2.19 8.37 13.43
CA ILE A 72 1.90 9.12 14.68
C ILE A 72 1.66 10.59 14.38
N ARG A 73 2.40 11.16 13.43
CA ARG A 73 2.32 12.59 13.09
C ARG A 73 1.31 12.91 11.99
N THR A 74 1.10 11.98 11.05
CA THR A 74 0.19 12.19 9.93
C THR A 74 -1.24 11.83 10.32
N LYS A 75 -2.20 12.71 10.01
CA LYS A 75 -3.61 12.48 10.29
C LYS A 75 -4.39 11.93 9.08
N THR A 76 -3.82 12.03 7.88
CA THR A 76 -4.44 11.61 6.62
C THR A 76 -3.94 10.24 6.17
N LEU A 77 -4.80 9.45 5.55
CA LEU A 77 -4.42 8.18 4.93
C LEU A 77 -3.61 8.37 3.64
N GLY A 78 -3.70 9.55 3.03
CA GLY A 78 -2.86 9.94 1.89
C GLY A 78 -2.92 8.99 0.68
N PHE A 79 -4.01 8.22 0.51
CA PHE A 79 -4.14 7.20 -0.56
C PHE A 79 -3.95 7.77 -1.97
N HIS A 80 -4.20 9.08 -2.17
CA HIS A 80 -3.97 9.77 -3.43
C HIS A 80 -2.49 9.78 -3.84
N TRP A 81 -1.54 9.67 -2.89
CA TRP A 81 -0.11 9.49 -3.20
C TRP A 81 0.17 8.13 -3.83
N LEU A 82 -0.49 7.06 -3.36
CA LEU A 82 -0.41 5.76 -4.03
C LEU A 82 -1.00 5.82 -5.44
N GLY A 83 -2.11 6.54 -5.62
CA GLY A 83 -2.69 6.79 -6.94
C GLY A 83 -1.69 7.49 -7.88
N LEU A 84 -1.01 8.51 -7.38
CA LEU A 84 0.05 9.19 -8.14
C LEU A 84 1.20 8.25 -8.50
N LEU A 85 1.67 7.43 -7.55
CA LEU A 85 2.73 6.46 -7.81
C LEU A 85 2.34 5.42 -8.88
N VAL A 86 1.10 4.92 -8.83
CA VAL A 86 0.57 4.00 -9.85
C VAL A 86 0.56 4.68 -11.23
N VAL A 87 0.03 5.90 -11.32
CA VAL A 87 -0.03 6.65 -12.59
C VAL A 87 1.38 6.92 -13.15
N LEU A 88 2.33 7.32 -12.29
CA LEU A 88 3.71 7.54 -12.71
C LEU A 88 4.39 6.26 -13.18
N ALA A 89 4.19 5.15 -12.48
CA ALA A 89 4.75 3.86 -12.85
C ALA A 89 4.19 3.37 -14.20
N GLU A 90 2.86 3.47 -14.40
CA GLU A 90 2.23 3.15 -15.68
C GLU A 90 2.73 4.06 -16.82
N LEU A 91 2.87 5.35 -16.56
CA LEU A 91 3.40 6.30 -17.53
C LEU A 91 4.83 5.92 -17.95
N LEU A 92 5.68 5.55 -16.99
CA LEU A 92 7.04 5.09 -17.27
C LEU A 92 7.06 3.80 -18.11
N ILE A 93 6.16 2.86 -17.82
CA ILE A 93 6.01 1.62 -18.64
C ILE A 93 5.60 1.97 -20.05
N VAL A 94 4.61 2.84 -20.22
CA VAL A 94 4.12 3.25 -21.55
C VAL A 94 5.22 3.95 -22.34
N ILE A 95 5.90 4.92 -21.75
CA ILE A 95 7.02 5.64 -22.41
C ILE A 95 8.15 4.66 -22.75
N GLY A 96 8.57 3.83 -21.80
CA GLY A 96 9.62 2.83 -22.00
C GLY A 96 9.30 1.91 -23.15
N ARG A 97 8.09 1.38 -23.21
CA ARG A 97 7.66 0.41 -24.20
C ARG A 97 7.47 1.02 -25.60
N PHE A 98 6.81 2.19 -25.69
CA PHE A 98 6.47 2.78 -27.00
C PHE A 98 7.54 3.71 -27.56
N VAL A 99 8.32 4.38 -26.71
CA VAL A 99 9.38 5.30 -27.18
C VAL A 99 10.74 4.59 -27.27
N PHE A 100 11.08 3.79 -26.26
CA PHE A 100 12.39 3.14 -26.17
C PHE A 100 12.37 1.65 -26.52
N SER A 101 11.19 1.06 -26.78
CA SER A 101 11.01 -0.38 -27.03
C SER A 101 11.61 -1.25 -25.92
N TYR A 102 11.60 -0.76 -24.69
CA TYR A 102 12.21 -1.36 -23.51
C TYR A 102 11.23 -1.41 -22.34
N GLU A 103 11.11 -2.56 -21.69
CA GLU A 103 10.27 -2.78 -20.53
C GLU A 103 11.08 -3.51 -19.45
N GLN A 104 11.13 -2.94 -18.24
CA GLN A 104 11.79 -3.57 -17.12
C GLN A 104 10.86 -4.58 -16.47
N ALA A 105 11.35 -5.79 -16.25
CA ALA A 105 10.55 -6.92 -15.74
C ALA A 105 9.86 -6.64 -14.39
N PHE A 106 10.48 -5.83 -13.52
CA PHE A 106 9.91 -5.53 -12.19
C PHE A 106 8.78 -4.49 -12.21
N GLN A 107 8.63 -3.70 -13.27
CA GLN A 107 7.66 -2.59 -13.33
C GLN A 107 6.22 -3.11 -13.25
N GLY A 108 5.91 -4.18 -13.95
CA GLY A 108 4.58 -4.78 -13.92
C GLY A 108 4.16 -5.28 -12.52
N ASP A 109 5.08 -5.90 -11.80
CA ASP A 109 4.81 -6.38 -10.44
C ASP A 109 4.69 -5.24 -9.44
N LEU A 110 5.49 -4.18 -9.60
CA LEU A 110 5.43 -2.97 -8.78
C LEU A 110 4.06 -2.27 -8.91
N VAL A 111 3.57 -2.12 -10.15
CA VAL A 111 2.26 -1.52 -10.43
C VAL A 111 1.15 -2.34 -9.81
N ARG A 112 1.17 -3.67 -9.97
CA ARG A 112 0.17 -4.57 -9.36
C ARG A 112 0.16 -4.44 -7.85
N PHE A 113 1.33 -4.39 -7.22
CA PHE A 113 1.46 -4.23 -5.77
C PHE A 113 0.88 -2.89 -5.29
N TRP A 114 1.25 -1.79 -5.92
CA TRP A 114 0.72 -0.47 -5.55
C TRP A 114 -0.76 -0.30 -5.88
N TYR A 115 -1.23 -0.89 -6.98
CA TYR A 115 -2.65 -0.86 -7.33
C TYR A 115 -3.50 -1.66 -6.32
N GLY A 116 -3.04 -2.84 -5.92
CA GLY A 116 -3.68 -3.60 -4.84
C GLY A 116 -3.73 -2.83 -3.52
N ALA A 117 -2.62 -2.20 -3.14
CA ALA A 117 -2.55 -1.36 -1.96
C ALA A 117 -3.49 -0.14 -2.07
N LEU A 118 -3.51 0.55 -3.22
CA LEU A 118 -4.42 1.67 -3.48
C LEU A 118 -5.87 1.27 -3.29
N PHE A 119 -6.27 0.13 -3.84
CA PHE A 119 -7.64 -0.37 -3.73
C PHE A 119 -8.03 -0.64 -2.26
N LEU A 120 -7.15 -1.31 -1.51
CA LEU A 120 -7.38 -1.60 -0.10
C LEU A 120 -7.47 -0.33 0.76
N PHE A 121 -6.55 0.61 0.57
CA PHE A 121 -6.54 1.85 1.37
C PHE A 121 -7.65 2.81 0.95
N ALA A 122 -8.01 2.90 -0.33
CA ALA A 122 -9.15 3.67 -0.79
C ALA A 122 -10.46 3.13 -0.21
N SER A 123 -10.64 1.81 -0.17
CA SER A 123 -11.80 1.16 0.45
C SER A 123 -11.89 1.45 1.95
N ALA A 124 -10.76 1.39 2.67
CA ALA A 124 -10.71 1.72 4.09
C ALA A 124 -11.04 3.21 4.34
N TYR A 125 -10.52 4.11 3.50
CA TYR A 125 -10.83 5.54 3.57
C TYR A 125 -12.32 5.81 3.32
N THR A 126 -12.90 5.22 2.28
CA THR A 126 -14.31 5.37 1.93
C THR A 126 -15.22 4.86 3.05
N LEU A 127 -14.83 3.76 3.71
CA LEU A 127 -15.55 3.25 4.87
C LEU A 127 -15.46 4.21 6.07
N PHE A 128 -14.30 4.79 6.31
CA PHE A 128 -14.08 5.73 7.41
C PHE A 128 -14.83 7.05 7.22
N ASP A 129 -14.89 7.55 6.00
CA ASP A 129 -15.52 8.84 5.64
C ASP A 129 -17.04 8.71 5.34
N ASP A 130 -17.60 7.52 5.59
CA ASP A 130 -19.01 7.17 5.32
C ASP A 130 -19.45 7.43 3.86
N GLY A 131 -18.46 7.43 2.96
CA GLY A 131 -18.60 7.74 1.54
C GLY A 131 -19.22 6.62 0.69
N HIS A 132 -19.68 5.53 1.32
CA HIS A 132 -20.35 4.46 0.59
C HIS A 132 -21.75 4.88 0.18
N VAL A 133 -22.08 4.65 -1.09
CA VAL A 133 -23.48 4.69 -1.56
C VAL A 133 -24.21 3.52 -0.91
N ARG A 134 -24.98 3.81 0.14
CA ARG A 134 -25.82 2.81 0.81
C ARG A 134 -27.19 2.81 0.16
N VAL A 135 -27.68 1.65 -0.26
CA VAL A 135 -29.07 1.46 -0.62
C VAL A 135 -29.83 1.22 0.68
N ASP A 136 -30.19 2.31 1.37
CA ASP A 136 -30.68 2.29 2.75
C ASP A 136 -32.18 2.01 2.92
N VAL A 137 -32.88 1.55 1.86
CA VAL A 137 -34.34 1.43 1.87
C VAL A 137 -34.87 0.61 3.07
N LEU A 138 -34.19 -0.46 3.45
CA LEU A 138 -34.56 -1.28 4.61
C LEU A 138 -33.78 -0.88 5.87
N TYR A 139 -32.51 -0.53 5.70
CA TYR A 139 -31.58 -0.23 6.79
C TYR A 139 -31.93 1.08 7.51
N ALA A 140 -32.43 2.09 6.79
CA ALA A 140 -32.80 3.38 7.35
C ALA A 140 -33.87 3.28 8.46
N GLY A 141 -34.78 2.30 8.35
CA GLY A 141 -35.84 2.05 9.34
C GLY A 141 -35.40 1.29 10.60
N PHE A 142 -34.15 0.81 10.66
CA PHE A 142 -33.69 0.01 11.80
C PHE A 142 -33.28 0.89 12.98
N SER A 143 -33.45 0.36 14.20
CA SER A 143 -32.92 0.97 15.41
C SER A 143 -31.37 0.97 15.38
N GLU A 144 -30.71 1.91 16.06
CA GLU A 144 -29.25 1.99 16.12
C GLU A 144 -28.59 0.67 16.59
N ARG A 145 -29.26 -0.05 17.48
CA ARG A 145 -28.81 -1.36 17.99
C ARG A 145 -28.85 -2.42 16.89
N THR A 146 -29.90 -2.45 16.08
CA THR A 146 -30.07 -3.38 14.96
C THR A 146 -29.08 -3.05 13.84
N LYS A 147 -28.86 -1.76 13.55
CA LYS A 147 -27.82 -1.30 12.61
C LYS A 147 -26.44 -1.78 13.02
N GLY A 148 -26.09 -1.63 14.30
CA GLY A 148 -24.81 -2.12 14.83
C GLY A 148 -24.64 -3.63 14.69
N LEU A 149 -25.69 -4.40 14.95
CA LEU A 149 -25.68 -5.86 14.84
C LEU A 149 -25.55 -6.32 13.37
N VAL A 150 -26.30 -5.71 12.46
CA VAL A 150 -26.23 -6.01 11.02
C VAL A 150 -24.83 -5.67 10.47
N ASN A 151 -24.26 -4.53 10.87
CA ASN A 151 -22.91 -4.14 10.46
C ASN A 151 -21.85 -5.13 11.01
N ALA A 152 -21.96 -5.55 12.26
CA ALA A 152 -21.04 -6.51 12.86
C ALA A 152 -21.10 -7.88 12.17
N ILE A 153 -22.31 -8.41 11.94
CA ILE A 153 -22.49 -9.68 11.23
C ILE A 153 -21.99 -9.57 9.78
N GLY A 154 -22.37 -8.51 9.08
CA GLY A 154 -21.90 -8.28 7.69
C GLY A 154 -20.37 -8.18 7.59
N SER A 155 -19.74 -7.46 8.51
CA SER A 155 -18.27 -7.35 8.54
C SER A 155 -17.59 -8.67 8.84
N LEU A 156 -18.13 -9.48 9.74
CA LEU A 156 -17.58 -10.81 10.03
C LEU A 156 -17.80 -11.79 8.90
N THR A 157 -19.01 -11.88 8.36
CA THR A 157 -19.33 -12.88 7.33
C THR A 157 -18.71 -12.55 5.98
N LEU A 158 -18.83 -11.30 5.52
CA LEU A 158 -18.28 -10.86 4.24
C LEU A 158 -16.79 -10.53 4.34
N GLY A 159 -16.36 -9.85 5.41
CA GLY A 159 -14.96 -9.48 5.59
C GLY A 159 -14.06 -10.70 5.74
N LEU A 160 -14.42 -11.67 6.60
CA LEU A 160 -13.62 -12.89 6.77
C LEU A 160 -13.64 -13.77 5.52
N SER A 161 -14.75 -13.85 4.78
CA SER A 161 -14.82 -14.66 3.57
C SER A 161 -13.93 -14.14 2.44
N VAL A 162 -13.68 -12.82 2.39
CA VAL A 162 -12.76 -12.21 1.40
C VAL A 162 -11.29 -12.34 1.82
N CYS A 163 -11.03 -12.48 3.12
CA CYS A 163 -9.67 -12.63 3.64
C CYS A 163 -9.15 -14.10 3.59
N TRP A 164 -10.02 -15.06 3.27
CA TRP A 164 -9.71 -16.49 3.16
C TRP A 164 -9.59 -16.92 1.71
#